data_2f72d4a296a297367e4c3a22e3ba7707
#
_entry.id   2f72d4a296a297367e4c3a22e3ba7707
#
_cell.length_a   1.000
_cell.length_b   1.000
_cell.length_c   1.000
_cell.angle_alpha   90.00
_cell.angle_beta   90.00
_cell.angle_gamma   90.00
#
_symmetry.space_group_name_H-M   'P 1'
#
loop_
_entity.id
_entity.type
_entity.pdbx_description
1 polymer ?
#
loop_
_entity_poly.entity_id
_entity_poly.type
_entity_poly.pdbx_seq_one_letter_code
_entity_poly.pdbx_strand_id
1 'polypeptide(L)'
;MDLKLLKNQLDNYKRKGLFRKNDREKDLAGKYLEKARNNLIGMQIDFKISSDDKIQKVLEISNFTEYDWVIIKGYYAMYHAALSCLAKLGFKSENHNATTLALEVYFVHSGRLEEKYVKVLEKARLEKDYVEKLRVAKQERVIAQYNVSVDVEKRTAKWILETAKEFVDRMEKLFEEIKIDEKNE
;
A
#
# COMPACT_ATOMS: atom_id res chain seq x y z
N MET A 1 -14.59 13.85 -8.26
CA MET A 1 -14.21 13.97 -9.71
C MET A 1 -15.31 13.35 -10.57
N ASP A 2 -15.54 13.84 -11.80
CA ASP A 2 -16.56 13.26 -12.69
C ASP A 2 -16.19 11.82 -13.09
N LEU A 3 -17.13 10.89 -12.94
CA LEU A 3 -16.94 9.47 -13.25
C LEU A 3 -16.53 9.23 -14.71
N LYS A 4 -17.03 10.03 -15.63
CA LYS A 4 -16.69 9.95 -17.06
C LYS A 4 -15.19 10.27 -17.27
N LEU A 5 -14.70 11.29 -16.58
CA LEU A 5 -13.29 11.67 -16.66
C LEU A 5 -12.39 10.57 -16.07
N LEU A 6 -12.75 10.00 -14.91
CA LEU A 6 -12.02 8.90 -14.29
C LEU A 6 -11.96 7.65 -15.18
N LYS A 7 -13.11 7.28 -15.80
CA LYS A 7 -13.15 6.15 -16.75
C LYS A 7 -12.26 6.39 -17.96
N ASN A 8 -12.28 7.60 -18.53
CA ASN A 8 -11.41 7.94 -19.66
C ASN A 8 -9.92 7.85 -19.30
N GLN A 9 -9.54 8.27 -18.09
CA GLN A 9 -8.18 8.11 -17.61
C GLN A 9 -7.81 6.63 -17.39
N LEU A 10 -8.72 5.83 -16.82
CA LEU A 10 -8.49 4.40 -16.64
C LEU A 10 -8.36 3.66 -17.98
N ASP A 11 -9.11 4.07 -19.01
CA ASP A 11 -9.02 3.52 -20.37
C ASP A 11 -7.66 3.81 -21.03
N ASN A 12 -6.98 4.89 -20.66
CA ASN A 12 -5.59 5.12 -21.08
C ASN A 12 -4.65 4.04 -20.51
N TYR A 13 -4.83 3.66 -19.25
CA TYR A 13 -4.06 2.56 -18.65
C TYR A 13 -4.41 1.20 -19.26
N LYS A 14 -5.67 0.98 -19.63
CA LYS A 14 -6.09 -0.24 -20.34
C LYS A 14 -5.40 -0.32 -21.73
N ARG A 15 -5.39 0.77 -22.49
CA ARG A 15 -4.72 0.82 -23.81
C ARG A 15 -3.22 0.56 -23.72
N LYS A 16 -2.58 0.95 -22.61
CA LYS A 16 -1.16 0.68 -22.34
C LYS A 16 -0.91 -0.72 -21.75
N GLY A 17 -1.95 -1.54 -21.55
CA GLY A 17 -1.83 -2.87 -20.95
C GLY A 17 -1.54 -2.87 -19.43
N LEU A 18 -1.50 -1.69 -18.80
CA LEU A 18 -1.16 -1.53 -17.38
C LEU A 18 -2.35 -1.81 -16.42
N PHE A 19 -3.55 -1.87 -16.96
CA PHE A 19 -4.77 -2.28 -16.28
C PHE A 19 -5.64 -3.07 -17.25
N ARG A 20 -6.02 -4.31 -16.90
CA ARG A 20 -6.76 -5.17 -17.82
C ARG A 20 -7.68 -6.15 -17.10
N LYS A 21 -8.74 -6.58 -17.77
CA LYS A 21 -9.55 -7.72 -17.34
C LYS A 21 -8.72 -8.99 -17.51
N ASN A 22 -8.65 -9.80 -16.47
CA ASN A 22 -8.00 -11.10 -16.45
C ASN A 22 -8.64 -11.96 -15.35
N ASP A 23 -9.53 -12.85 -15.71
CA ASP A 23 -10.29 -13.64 -14.74
C ASP A 23 -9.41 -14.56 -13.89
N ARG A 24 -8.21 -14.93 -14.36
CA ARG A 24 -7.23 -15.69 -13.55
C ARG A 24 -6.72 -14.91 -12.34
N GLU A 25 -6.86 -13.57 -12.32
CA GLU A 25 -6.51 -12.77 -11.14
C GLU A 25 -7.41 -13.08 -9.94
N LYS A 26 -8.63 -13.59 -10.16
CA LYS A 26 -9.54 -13.99 -9.07
C LYS A 26 -8.89 -15.05 -8.17
N ASP A 27 -8.12 -15.97 -8.76
CA ASP A 27 -7.39 -17.02 -8.04
C ASP A 27 -6.24 -16.46 -7.20
N LEU A 28 -5.76 -15.26 -7.53
CA LEU A 28 -4.68 -14.56 -6.84
C LEU A 28 -5.19 -13.59 -5.77
N ALA A 29 -6.49 -13.31 -5.74
CA ALA A 29 -7.06 -12.30 -4.86
C ALA A 29 -6.75 -12.55 -3.38
N GLY A 30 -6.93 -13.79 -2.91
CA GLY A 30 -6.58 -14.21 -1.54
C GLY A 30 -5.08 -14.09 -1.25
N LYS A 31 -4.23 -14.40 -2.23
CA LYS A 31 -2.76 -14.29 -2.09
C LYS A 31 -2.29 -12.84 -1.96
N TYR A 32 -2.95 -11.90 -2.66
CA TYR A 32 -2.68 -10.48 -2.47
C TYR A 32 -3.07 -10.02 -1.05
N LEU A 33 -4.19 -10.50 -0.52
CA LEU A 33 -4.63 -10.18 0.83
C LEU A 33 -3.67 -10.75 1.89
N GLU A 34 -3.24 -12.00 1.73
CA GLU A 34 -2.21 -12.61 2.58
C GLU A 34 -0.90 -11.79 2.54
N LYS A 35 -0.46 -11.37 1.36
CA LYS A 35 0.73 -10.53 1.19
C LYS A 35 0.56 -9.16 1.86
N ALA A 36 -0.64 -8.59 1.84
CA ALA A 36 -0.95 -7.35 2.57
C ALA A 36 -0.78 -7.55 4.09
N ARG A 37 -1.34 -8.63 4.65
CA ARG A 37 -1.21 -8.97 6.08
C ARG A 37 0.25 -9.20 6.48
N ASN A 38 1.02 -9.93 5.67
CA ASN A 38 2.43 -10.20 5.94
C ASN A 38 3.26 -8.91 5.94
N ASN A 39 3.00 -7.98 5.02
CA ASN A 39 3.64 -6.65 5.04
C ASN A 39 3.23 -5.86 6.29
N LEU A 40 1.96 -5.92 6.71
CA LEU A 40 1.48 -5.25 7.91
C LEU A 40 2.18 -5.77 9.18
N ILE A 41 2.31 -7.09 9.30
CA ILE A 41 3.04 -7.73 10.42
C ILE A 41 4.52 -7.32 10.39
N GLY A 42 5.18 -7.42 9.23
CA GLY A 42 6.58 -7.05 9.08
C GLY A 42 6.82 -5.58 9.44
N MET A 43 5.94 -4.67 9.02
CA MET A 43 5.98 -3.25 9.38
C MET A 43 5.89 -3.05 10.90
N GLN A 44 4.98 -3.77 11.58
CA GLN A 44 4.81 -3.68 13.04
C GLN A 44 6.05 -4.17 13.79
N ILE A 45 6.66 -5.25 13.32
CA ILE A 45 7.90 -5.80 13.90
C ILE A 45 9.04 -4.78 13.74
N ASP A 46 9.26 -4.24 12.54
CA ASP A 46 10.32 -3.26 12.30
C ASP A 46 10.14 -2.01 13.16
N PHE A 47 8.90 -1.51 13.27
CA PHE A 47 8.60 -0.36 14.11
C PHE A 47 8.89 -0.65 15.58
N LYS A 48 8.50 -1.82 16.06
CA LYS A 48 8.69 -2.22 17.45
C LYS A 48 10.17 -2.37 17.78
N ILE A 49 10.95 -3.01 16.92
CA ILE A 49 12.41 -3.14 17.10
C ILE A 49 13.07 -1.76 17.08
N SER A 50 12.68 -0.89 16.13
CA SER A 50 13.26 0.44 15.99
C SER A 50 12.92 1.41 17.12
N SER A 51 11.85 1.17 17.89
CA SER A 51 11.33 2.10 18.89
C SER A 51 11.46 1.63 20.34
N ASP A 52 11.92 0.40 20.61
CA ASP A 52 11.96 -0.20 21.93
C ASP A 52 13.39 -0.68 22.29
N ASP A 53 14.06 0.12 23.13
CA ASP A 53 15.44 -0.18 23.60
C ASP A 53 15.54 -1.49 24.36
N LYS A 54 14.46 -1.96 25.03
CA LYS A 54 14.47 -3.23 25.75
C LYS A 54 14.54 -4.38 24.77
N ILE A 55 13.82 -4.31 23.66
CA ILE A 55 13.87 -5.31 22.61
C ILE A 55 15.24 -5.31 21.96
N GLN A 56 15.79 -4.12 21.64
CA GLN A 56 17.15 -4.01 21.08
C GLN A 56 18.20 -4.65 22.02
N LYS A 57 18.07 -4.43 23.32
CA LYS A 57 18.97 -5.04 24.30
C LYS A 57 18.87 -6.57 24.33
N VAL A 58 17.67 -7.13 24.26
CA VAL A 58 17.45 -8.58 24.20
C VAL A 58 18.04 -9.19 22.93
N LEU A 59 17.98 -8.46 21.81
CA LEU A 59 18.54 -8.87 20.51
C LEU A 59 20.05 -8.58 20.39
N GLU A 60 20.68 -8.06 21.43
CA GLU A 60 22.11 -7.67 21.44
C GLU A 60 22.48 -6.67 20.34
N ILE A 61 21.53 -5.79 19.97
CA ILE A 61 21.72 -4.69 19.02
C ILE A 61 21.55 -3.34 19.73
N SER A 62 22.18 -2.29 19.21
CA SER A 62 22.06 -0.95 19.75
C SER A 62 21.91 0.09 18.63
N ASN A 63 21.13 1.13 18.89
CA ASN A 63 20.89 2.23 17.93
C ASN A 63 20.36 1.76 16.56
N PHE A 64 19.67 0.62 16.53
CA PHE A 64 19.08 0.09 15.32
C PHE A 64 17.80 0.83 14.98
N THR A 65 17.66 1.30 13.75
CA THR A 65 16.45 1.95 13.25
C THR A 65 16.17 1.55 11.82
N GLU A 66 14.94 1.12 11.53
CA GLU A 66 14.44 0.70 10.23
C GLU A 66 13.11 1.40 9.89
N TYR A 67 12.96 2.68 10.28
CA TYR A 67 11.73 3.44 10.03
C TYR A 67 11.41 3.58 8.54
N ASP A 68 12.42 3.61 7.69
CA ASP A 68 12.29 3.60 6.25
C ASP A 68 11.61 2.31 5.74
N TRP A 69 11.97 1.14 6.29
CA TRP A 69 11.30 -0.12 5.98
C TRP A 69 9.87 -0.18 6.51
N VAL A 70 9.59 0.43 7.66
CA VAL A 70 8.22 0.57 8.17
C VAL A 70 7.35 1.31 7.15
N ILE A 71 7.84 2.42 6.58
CA ILE A 71 7.15 3.21 5.57
C ILE A 71 6.93 2.40 4.29
N ILE A 72 7.97 1.73 3.80
CA ILE A 72 7.91 0.92 2.58
C ILE A 72 6.93 -0.25 2.74
N LYS A 73 7.06 -1.04 3.81
CA LYS A 73 6.18 -2.19 4.07
C LYS A 73 4.73 -1.76 4.29
N GLY A 74 4.50 -0.64 5.01
CA GLY A 74 3.17 -0.09 5.25
C GLY A 74 2.47 0.31 3.95
N TYR A 75 3.19 0.99 3.05
CA TYR A 75 2.66 1.26 1.71
C TYR A 75 2.31 -0.03 0.95
N TYR A 76 3.21 -1.02 0.93
CA TYR A 76 2.93 -2.27 0.23
C TYR A 76 1.81 -3.10 0.88
N ALA A 77 1.60 -3.00 2.20
CA ALA A 77 0.43 -3.59 2.85
C ALA A 77 -0.87 -3.01 2.27
N MET A 78 -0.97 -1.68 2.20
CA MET A 78 -2.13 -1.01 1.61
C MET A 78 -2.29 -1.31 0.12
N TYR A 79 -1.20 -1.28 -0.64
CA TYR A 79 -1.23 -1.53 -2.09
C TYR A 79 -1.70 -2.95 -2.42
N HIS A 80 -1.18 -3.97 -1.72
CA HIS A 80 -1.61 -5.35 -1.95
C HIS A 80 -3.06 -5.59 -1.49
N ALA A 81 -3.52 -4.92 -0.43
CA ALA A 81 -4.93 -4.98 -0.03
C ALA A 81 -5.85 -4.35 -1.10
N ALA A 82 -5.43 -3.24 -1.73
CA ALA A 82 -6.14 -2.67 -2.86
C ALA A 82 -6.17 -3.61 -4.07
N LEU A 83 -5.02 -4.24 -4.40
CA LEU A 83 -4.93 -5.21 -5.49
C LEU A 83 -5.81 -6.43 -5.23
N SER A 84 -5.97 -6.90 -3.99
CA SER A 84 -6.83 -8.05 -3.67
C SER A 84 -8.29 -7.80 -4.07
N CYS A 85 -8.83 -6.61 -3.77
CA CYS A 85 -10.19 -6.23 -4.14
C CYS A 85 -10.38 -6.14 -5.67
N LEU A 86 -9.41 -5.56 -6.39
CA LEU A 86 -9.46 -5.50 -7.85
C LEU A 86 -9.32 -6.87 -8.49
N ALA A 87 -8.43 -7.70 -7.97
CA ALA A 87 -8.24 -9.08 -8.43
C ALA A 87 -9.51 -9.91 -8.23
N LYS A 88 -10.23 -9.73 -7.11
CA LYS A 88 -11.52 -10.41 -6.87
C LYS A 88 -12.58 -10.04 -7.91
N LEU A 89 -12.53 -8.82 -8.48
CA LEU A 89 -13.33 -8.43 -9.63
C LEU A 89 -12.76 -8.96 -10.97
N GLY A 90 -11.62 -9.66 -10.97
CA GLY A 90 -10.93 -10.17 -12.16
C GLY A 90 -10.15 -9.08 -12.91
N PHE A 91 -9.60 -8.09 -12.22
CA PHE A 91 -8.74 -7.09 -12.83
C PHE A 91 -7.29 -7.26 -12.40
N LYS A 92 -6.37 -7.22 -13.37
CA LYS A 92 -4.95 -7.08 -13.13
C LYS A 92 -4.54 -5.62 -13.25
N SER A 93 -3.84 -5.10 -12.24
CA SER A 93 -3.25 -3.77 -12.25
C SER A 93 -1.74 -3.87 -12.03
N GLU A 94 -0.96 -3.29 -12.94
CA GLU A 94 0.51 -3.29 -12.91
C GLU A 94 1.09 -1.88 -12.69
N ASN A 95 0.23 -0.93 -12.35
CA ASN A 95 0.63 0.46 -12.16
C ASN A 95 -0.09 1.07 -10.95
N HIS A 96 0.65 1.74 -10.09
CA HIS A 96 0.11 2.33 -8.85
C HIS A 96 -1.02 3.34 -9.11
N ASN A 97 -0.84 4.24 -10.08
CA ASN A 97 -1.87 5.22 -10.41
C ASN A 97 -3.12 4.56 -11.01
N ALA A 98 -2.93 3.52 -11.83
CA ALA A 98 -4.05 2.73 -12.37
C ALA A 98 -4.82 2.03 -11.26
N THR A 99 -4.12 1.49 -10.23
CA THR A 99 -4.75 0.88 -9.06
C THR A 99 -5.59 1.88 -8.29
N THR A 100 -5.05 3.05 -7.97
CA THR A 100 -5.75 4.12 -7.23
C THR A 100 -6.99 4.58 -8.00
N LEU A 101 -6.83 4.84 -9.29
CA LEU A 101 -7.92 5.25 -10.17
C LEU A 101 -9.01 4.17 -10.30
N ALA A 102 -8.61 2.88 -10.34
CA ALA A 102 -9.56 1.78 -10.38
C ALA A 102 -10.36 1.67 -9.07
N LEU A 103 -9.75 1.91 -7.90
CA LEU A 103 -10.48 1.99 -6.63
C LEU A 103 -11.55 3.09 -6.67
N GLU A 104 -11.23 4.27 -7.20
CA GLU A 104 -12.21 5.34 -7.36
C GLU A 104 -13.37 4.93 -8.26
N VAL A 105 -13.05 4.39 -9.45
CA VAL A 105 -14.06 4.02 -10.45
C VAL A 105 -14.98 2.90 -9.98
N TYR A 106 -14.42 1.84 -9.37
CA TYR A 106 -15.19 0.64 -9.06
C TYR A 106 -15.77 0.62 -7.65
N PHE A 107 -15.19 1.34 -6.69
CA PHE A 107 -15.61 1.26 -5.30
C PHE A 107 -16.05 2.58 -4.70
N VAL A 108 -15.34 3.70 -4.96
CA VAL A 108 -15.75 5.00 -4.39
C VAL A 108 -17.03 5.49 -5.06
N HIS A 109 -17.10 5.47 -6.38
CA HIS A 109 -18.30 5.91 -7.09
C HIS A 109 -19.54 5.02 -6.88
N SER A 110 -19.34 3.78 -6.49
CA SER A 110 -20.44 2.89 -6.10
C SER A 110 -20.84 3.02 -4.61
N GLY A 111 -20.20 3.92 -3.86
CA GLY A 111 -20.43 4.11 -2.43
C GLY A 111 -19.91 2.98 -1.54
N ARG A 112 -19.12 2.04 -2.08
CA ARG A 112 -18.60 0.87 -1.36
C ARG A 112 -17.28 1.15 -0.63
N LEU A 113 -16.60 2.24 -0.97
CA LEU A 113 -15.35 2.70 -0.35
C LEU A 113 -15.38 4.22 -0.19
N GLU A 114 -14.95 4.72 0.94
CA GLU A 114 -14.82 6.15 1.19
C GLU A 114 -13.57 6.71 0.48
N GLU A 115 -13.69 7.88 -0.13
CA GLU A 115 -12.62 8.57 -0.87
C GLU A 115 -11.35 8.79 -0.03
N LYS A 116 -11.49 8.91 1.30
CA LYS A 116 -10.36 9.07 2.21
C LYS A 116 -9.30 7.98 2.05
N TYR A 117 -9.71 6.72 1.78
CA TYR A 117 -8.79 5.60 1.62
C TYR A 117 -7.95 5.70 0.35
N VAL A 118 -8.53 6.22 -0.74
CA VAL A 118 -7.77 6.50 -1.97
C VAL A 118 -6.70 7.56 -1.70
N LYS A 119 -7.08 8.67 -1.04
CA LYS A 119 -6.14 9.74 -0.67
C LYS A 119 -5.02 9.26 0.26
N VAL A 120 -5.35 8.38 1.19
CA VAL A 120 -4.37 7.75 2.10
C VAL A 120 -3.37 6.91 1.32
N LEU A 121 -3.82 6.08 0.39
CA LEU A 121 -2.95 5.24 -0.44
C LEU A 121 -2.01 6.10 -1.30
N GLU A 122 -2.50 7.19 -1.88
CA GLU A 122 -1.68 8.12 -2.65
C GLU A 122 -0.62 8.82 -1.79
N LYS A 123 -1.01 9.31 -0.60
CA LYS A 123 -0.07 9.93 0.33
C LYS A 123 1.01 8.94 0.76
N ALA A 124 0.63 7.72 1.13
CA ALA A 124 1.59 6.69 1.53
C ALA A 124 2.57 6.33 0.39
N ARG A 125 2.13 6.35 -0.86
CA ARG A 125 3.00 6.18 -2.02
C ARG A 125 4.05 7.28 -2.11
N LEU A 126 3.65 8.54 -1.92
CA LEU A 126 4.59 9.67 -1.97
C LEU A 126 5.65 9.58 -0.86
N GLU A 127 5.24 9.20 0.35
CA GLU A 127 6.16 8.98 1.46
C GLU A 127 7.16 7.84 1.17
N LYS A 128 6.68 6.72 0.63
CA LYS A 128 7.53 5.60 0.20
C LYS A 128 8.51 6.04 -0.90
N ASP A 129 8.04 6.74 -1.94
CA ASP A 129 8.89 7.22 -3.04
C ASP A 129 9.98 8.17 -2.54
N TYR A 130 9.65 9.03 -1.55
CA TYR A 130 10.62 9.94 -0.90
C TYR A 130 11.69 9.15 -0.15
N VAL A 131 11.29 8.18 0.67
CA VAL A 131 12.23 7.36 1.44
C VAL A 131 13.13 6.53 0.53
N GLU A 132 12.60 5.93 -0.53
CA GLU A 132 13.43 5.18 -1.51
C GLU A 132 14.48 6.06 -2.17
N LYS A 133 14.13 7.31 -2.53
CA LYS A 133 15.10 8.28 -3.07
C LYS A 133 16.18 8.64 -2.05
N LEU A 134 15.80 8.82 -0.77
CA LEU A 134 16.79 9.07 0.30
C LEU A 134 17.73 7.88 0.51
N ARG A 135 17.24 6.65 0.42
CA ARG A 135 18.08 5.44 0.52
C ARG A 135 19.12 5.39 -0.59
N VAL A 136 18.71 5.66 -1.83
CA VAL A 136 19.65 5.75 -2.97
C VAL A 136 20.70 6.85 -2.73
N ALA A 137 20.27 8.04 -2.31
CA ALA A 137 21.18 9.14 -2.01
C ALA A 137 22.14 8.83 -0.86
N LYS A 138 21.70 8.12 0.19
CA LYS A 138 22.59 7.65 1.29
C LYS A 138 23.64 6.66 0.77
N GLN A 139 23.27 5.75 -0.14
CA GLN A 139 24.22 4.81 -0.76
C GLN A 139 25.27 5.50 -1.61
N GLU A 140 24.92 6.59 -2.28
CA GLU A 140 25.83 7.40 -3.09
C GLU A 140 26.74 8.35 -2.28
N ARG A 141 26.72 8.29 -0.94
CA ARG A 141 27.50 9.13 0.00
C ARG A 141 27.28 10.64 -0.09
N VAL A 142 26.14 11.09 -0.55
CA VAL A 142 25.86 12.50 -0.82
C VAL A 142 25.30 13.28 0.38
N ILE A 143 24.91 12.63 1.51
CA ILE A 143 24.23 13.35 2.62
C ILE A 143 24.94 13.16 3.96
N ALA A 144 25.51 14.26 4.47
CA ALA A 144 26.16 14.37 5.79
C ALA A 144 25.23 14.86 6.93
N GLN A 145 23.90 14.66 6.85
CA GLN A 145 22.95 15.11 7.89
C GLN A 145 22.08 13.96 8.43
N TYR A 146 22.68 13.14 9.28
CA TYR A 146 22.06 11.92 9.81
C TYR A 146 20.91 12.14 10.81
N ASN A 147 20.91 13.21 11.61
CA ASN A 147 19.99 13.32 12.76
C ASN A 147 18.59 13.85 12.41
N VAL A 148 18.48 14.74 11.45
CA VAL A 148 17.17 15.36 11.08
C VAL A 148 16.28 14.37 10.29
N SER A 149 16.88 13.45 9.54
CA SER A 149 16.14 12.46 8.75
C SER A 149 15.47 11.39 9.62
N VAL A 150 16.11 10.97 10.72
CA VAL A 150 15.58 9.92 11.61
C VAL A 150 14.28 10.34 12.30
N ASP A 151 14.18 11.56 12.80
CA ASP A 151 12.97 12.07 13.46
C ASP A 151 11.80 12.24 12.50
N VAL A 152 12.06 12.67 11.27
CA VAL A 152 11.04 12.76 10.22
C VAL A 152 10.57 11.37 9.83
N GLU A 153 11.48 10.43 9.61
CA GLU A 153 11.16 9.04 9.28
C GLU A 153 10.34 8.38 10.40
N LYS A 154 10.68 8.59 11.67
CA LYS A 154 9.94 8.06 12.84
C LYS A 154 8.49 8.56 12.89
N ARG A 155 8.26 9.86 12.65
CA ARG A 155 6.90 10.42 12.62
C ARG A 155 6.08 9.87 11.45
N THR A 156 6.67 9.80 10.28
CA THR A 156 6.04 9.21 9.09
C THR A 156 5.76 7.73 9.30
N ALA A 157 6.70 6.98 9.87
CA ALA A 157 6.53 5.56 10.19
C ALA A 157 5.37 5.33 11.16
N LYS A 158 5.23 6.17 12.20
CA LYS A 158 4.11 6.09 13.14
C LYS A 158 2.76 6.35 12.45
N TRP A 159 2.68 7.37 11.61
CA TRP A 159 1.47 7.65 10.83
C TRP A 159 1.11 6.49 9.89
N ILE A 160 2.10 5.93 9.18
CA ILE A 160 1.90 4.76 8.30
C ILE A 160 1.44 3.54 9.10
N LEU A 161 2.03 3.30 10.30
CA LEU A 161 1.67 2.18 11.16
C LEU A 161 0.18 2.17 11.52
N GLU A 162 -0.34 3.32 11.92
CA GLU A 162 -1.75 3.49 12.30
C GLU A 162 -2.67 3.39 11.08
N THR A 163 -2.31 4.10 10.02
CA THR A 163 -3.14 4.26 8.82
C THR A 163 -3.18 3.00 7.97
N ALA A 164 -2.06 2.26 7.84
CA ALA A 164 -2.01 1.04 7.06
C ALA A 164 -2.89 -0.06 7.67
N LYS A 165 -2.95 -0.13 9.00
CA LYS A 165 -3.84 -1.09 9.69
C LYS A 165 -5.30 -0.78 9.35
N GLU A 166 -5.75 0.48 9.56
CA GLU A 166 -7.13 0.88 9.24
C GLU A 166 -7.48 0.62 7.77
N PHE A 167 -6.54 0.91 6.87
CA PHE A 167 -6.72 0.67 5.43
C PHE A 167 -6.89 -0.81 5.11
N VAL A 168 -6.00 -1.67 5.61
CA VAL A 168 -6.07 -3.12 5.35
C VAL A 168 -7.35 -3.70 5.92
N ASP A 169 -7.72 -3.36 7.16
CA ASP A 169 -8.96 -3.80 7.79
C ASP A 169 -10.20 -3.39 6.95
N ARG A 170 -10.17 -2.19 6.36
CA ARG A 170 -11.27 -1.72 5.47
C ARG A 170 -11.29 -2.46 4.14
N MET A 171 -10.12 -2.73 3.55
CA MET A 171 -10.05 -3.51 2.31
C MET A 171 -10.48 -4.96 2.53
N GLU A 172 -10.20 -5.57 3.67
CA GLU A 172 -10.67 -6.91 4.01
C GLU A 172 -12.20 -6.98 4.05
N LYS A 173 -12.84 -6.01 4.71
CA LYS A 173 -14.32 -5.91 4.71
C LYS A 173 -14.86 -5.73 3.29
N LEU A 174 -14.26 -4.82 2.50
CA LEU A 174 -14.64 -4.63 1.11
C LEU A 174 -14.45 -5.92 0.29
N PHE A 175 -13.36 -6.63 0.52
CA PHE A 175 -13.08 -7.91 -0.13
C PHE A 175 -14.19 -8.93 0.16
N GLU A 176 -14.66 -9.04 1.39
CA GLU A 176 -15.77 -9.93 1.77
C GLU A 176 -17.10 -9.52 1.12
N GLU A 177 -17.36 -8.21 1.00
CA GLU A 177 -18.56 -7.65 0.36
C GLU A 177 -18.62 -7.89 -1.16
N ILE A 178 -17.49 -8.15 -1.82
CA ILE A 178 -17.44 -8.45 -3.25
C ILE A 178 -18.00 -9.85 -3.49
N LYS A 179 -19.25 -9.95 -3.98
CA LYS A 179 -19.82 -11.20 -4.47
C LYS A 179 -19.15 -11.54 -5.80
N ILE A 180 -18.59 -12.73 -5.91
CA ILE A 180 -18.19 -13.30 -7.19
C ILE A 180 -19.49 -13.74 -7.85
N ASP A 181 -19.86 -13.09 -8.94
CA ASP A 181 -20.95 -13.61 -9.78
C ASP A 181 -20.52 -14.99 -10.31
N GLU A 182 -21.07 -16.05 -9.74
CA GLU A 182 -20.89 -17.45 -10.19
C GLU A 182 -21.62 -17.74 -11.52
N LYS A 183 -21.94 -16.72 -12.29
CA LYS A 183 -22.57 -16.89 -13.59
C LYS A 183 -21.59 -16.52 -14.68
N ASN A 184 -20.86 -17.51 -15.16
CA ASN A 184 -20.49 -17.76 -16.55
C ASN A 184 -19.62 -19.02 -16.62
N GLU A 185 -20.29 -20.20 -16.48
CA GLU A 185 -19.89 -21.39 -17.21
C GLU A 185 -20.55 -21.38 -18.58
#